data_c114385eaf904279bfeac4424646b1c4
#
_entry.id   c114385eaf904279bfeac4424646b1c4
#
_cell.length_a   1.000
_cell.length_b   1.000
_cell.length_c   1.000
_cell.angle_alpha   90.00
_cell.angle_beta   90.00
_cell.angle_gamma   90.00
#
_symmetry.space_group_name_H-M   'P 1'
#
loop_
_entity.id
_entity.type
_entity.pdbx_description
1 polymer ?
#
loop_
_entity_poly.entity_id
_entity_poly.type
_entity_poly.pdbx_seq_one_letter_code
_entity_poly.pdbx_strand_id
1 'polypeptide(L)'
;MRLVYSQEAVTDLVRLRAFIASNDPTAVARIAADLVARIDGLCAFPEMGRSVPQAAEPDSIRDFISSKSIVRYAVRGTALVILRIWRHDEISRGST
;
A
#
# COMPACT_ATOMS: atom_id res chain seq x y z
N MET A 1 0.74 -14.37 11.01
CA MET A 1 0.94 -14.19 9.56
C MET A 1 2.16 -13.31 9.35
N ARG A 2 3.03 -13.67 8.42
CA ARG A 2 4.28 -12.95 8.16
C ARG A 2 4.03 -11.85 7.12
N LEU A 3 4.50 -10.65 7.40
CA LEU A 3 4.41 -9.53 6.47
C LEU A 3 5.66 -9.48 5.59
N VAL A 4 5.47 -9.44 4.27
CA VAL A 4 6.56 -9.39 3.30
C VAL A 4 6.28 -8.25 2.32
N TYR A 5 7.28 -7.40 2.08
CA TYR A 5 7.19 -6.36 1.05
C TYR A 5 7.90 -6.85 -0.21
N SER A 6 7.23 -6.79 -1.34
CA SER A 6 7.88 -7.04 -2.62
C SER A 6 8.91 -5.95 -2.89
N GLN A 7 9.83 -6.20 -3.80
CA GLN A 7 10.82 -5.21 -4.19
C GLN A 7 10.15 -3.95 -4.75
N GLU A 8 9.10 -4.14 -5.55
CA GLU A 8 8.31 -3.03 -6.12
C GLU A 8 7.64 -2.20 -5.02
N ALA A 9 7.13 -2.86 -3.99
CA ALA A 9 6.52 -2.15 -2.86
C ALA A 9 7.54 -1.33 -2.07
N VAL A 10 8.74 -1.86 -1.88
CA VAL A 10 9.83 -1.11 -1.23
C VAL A 10 10.18 0.12 -2.05
N THR A 11 10.31 -0.03 -3.36
CA THR A 11 10.57 1.09 -4.27
C THR A 11 9.43 2.12 -4.20
N ASP A 12 8.18 1.64 -4.14
CA ASP A 12 7.01 2.50 -3.98
C ASP A 12 7.08 3.32 -2.69
N LEU A 13 7.46 2.70 -1.57
CA LEU A 13 7.59 3.39 -0.29
C LEU A 13 8.62 4.52 -0.36
N VAL A 14 9.77 4.26 -0.98
CA VAL A 14 10.81 5.28 -1.15
C VAL A 14 10.28 6.44 -1.99
N ARG A 15 9.62 6.14 -3.10
CA ARG A 15 9.03 7.16 -3.98
C ARG A 15 7.97 7.96 -3.25
N LEU A 16 7.07 7.31 -2.52
CA LEU A 16 6.00 7.98 -1.79
C LEU A 16 6.53 8.90 -0.70
N ARG A 17 7.57 8.46 0.02
CA ARG A 17 8.18 9.29 1.04
C ARG A 17 8.75 10.57 0.43
N ALA A 18 9.42 10.47 -0.71
CA ALA A 18 9.94 11.62 -1.42
C ALA A 18 8.82 12.55 -1.90
N PHE A 19 7.75 11.98 -2.44
CA PHE A 19 6.58 12.73 -2.89
C PHE A 19 5.94 13.50 -1.74
N ILE A 20 5.71 12.84 -0.61
CA ILE A 20 5.11 13.47 0.56
C ILE A 20 6.02 14.58 1.10
N ALA A 21 7.33 14.33 1.15
CA ALA A 21 8.29 15.33 1.64
C ALA A 21 8.29 16.58 0.76
N SER A 22 8.11 16.43 -0.56
CA SER A 22 8.03 17.57 -1.47
C SER A 22 6.78 18.42 -1.25
N ASN A 23 5.68 17.79 -0.84
CA ASN A 23 4.40 18.46 -0.72
C ASN A 23 4.11 18.90 0.71
N ASP A 24 4.58 18.15 1.70
CA ASP A 24 4.33 18.42 3.12
C ASP A 24 5.51 17.92 3.96
N PRO A 25 6.64 18.65 3.96
CA PRO A 25 7.85 18.20 4.63
C PRO A 25 7.71 18.06 6.14
N THR A 26 6.78 18.79 6.76
CA THR A 26 6.59 18.70 8.20
C THR A 26 5.78 17.48 8.61
N ALA A 27 4.98 16.92 7.71
CA ALA A 27 4.09 15.79 8.00
C ALA A 27 4.63 14.45 7.49
N VAL A 28 5.72 14.44 6.73
CA VAL A 28 6.18 13.23 6.02
C VAL A 28 6.42 12.06 6.97
N ALA A 29 7.09 12.28 8.10
CA ALA A 29 7.39 11.20 9.03
C ALA A 29 6.12 10.60 9.64
N ARG A 30 5.16 11.46 10.02
CA ARG A 30 3.88 11.03 10.59
C ARG A 30 3.06 10.23 9.57
N ILE A 31 2.97 10.74 8.35
CA ILE A 31 2.19 10.08 7.29
C ILE A 31 2.81 8.73 6.94
N ALA A 32 4.13 8.67 6.81
CA ALA A 32 4.83 7.42 6.52
C ALA A 32 4.65 6.39 7.64
N ALA A 33 4.78 6.81 8.89
CA ALA A 33 4.59 5.93 10.04
C ALA A 33 3.15 5.42 10.14
N ASP A 34 2.17 6.27 9.88
CA ASP A 34 0.75 5.90 9.88
C ASP A 34 0.46 4.84 8.80
N LEU A 35 0.99 5.02 7.60
CA LEU A 35 0.81 4.07 6.52
C LEU A 35 1.39 2.69 6.89
N VAL A 36 2.61 2.65 7.42
CA VAL A 36 3.25 1.40 7.81
C VAL A 36 2.45 0.71 8.92
N ALA A 37 1.95 1.46 9.90
CA ALA A 37 1.13 0.91 10.98
C ALA A 37 -0.16 0.28 10.44
N ARG A 38 -0.80 0.91 9.46
CA ARG A 38 -2.03 0.37 8.85
C ARG A 38 -1.74 -0.88 8.04
N ILE A 39 -0.61 -0.92 7.34
CA ILE A 39 -0.18 -2.11 6.61
C ILE A 39 0.06 -3.27 7.59
N ASP A 40 0.72 -3.01 8.72
CA ASP A 40 0.93 -4.04 9.75
C ASP A 40 -0.40 -4.60 10.25
N GLY A 41 -1.42 -3.76 10.35
CA GLY A 41 -2.75 -4.17 10.78
C GLY A 41 -3.43 -5.16 9.85
N LEU A 42 -3.03 -5.22 8.57
CA LEU A 42 -3.60 -6.18 7.63
C LEU A 42 -3.28 -7.63 8.01
N CYS A 43 -2.20 -7.86 8.75
CA CYS A 43 -1.87 -9.22 9.20
C CYS A 43 -2.91 -9.78 10.17
N ALA A 44 -3.59 -8.91 10.93
CA ALA A 44 -4.68 -9.31 11.83
C ALA A 44 -6.01 -9.44 11.09
N PHE A 45 -6.19 -8.68 10.00
CA PHE A 45 -7.43 -8.65 9.23
C PHE A 45 -7.12 -8.71 7.73
N PRO A 46 -6.63 -9.86 7.23
CA PRO A 46 -6.15 -9.96 5.83
C PRO A 46 -7.24 -9.79 4.78
N GLU A 47 -8.51 -9.87 5.15
CA GLU A 47 -9.63 -9.67 4.23
C GLU A 47 -10.17 -8.25 4.24
N MET A 48 -9.50 -7.33 4.94
CA MET A 48 -9.96 -5.94 5.06
C MET A 48 -9.99 -5.22 3.72
N GLY A 49 -9.05 -5.51 2.82
CA GLY A 49 -9.02 -4.93 1.49
C GLY A 49 -10.11 -5.49 0.58
N ARG A 50 -10.43 -4.76 -0.49
CA ARG A 50 -11.41 -5.19 -1.49
C ARG A 50 -10.76 -6.06 -2.54
N SER A 51 -11.50 -7.06 -3.04
CA SER A 51 -11.05 -7.89 -4.14
C SER A 51 -10.77 -7.04 -5.39
N VAL A 52 -9.74 -7.41 -6.14
CA VAL A 52 -9.37 -6.74 -7.39
C VAL A 52 -9.98 -7.52 -8.54
N PRO A 53 -11.02 -6.98 -9.23
CA PRO A 53 -11.74 -7.73 -10.26
C PRO A 53 -10.88 -8.15 -11.44
N GLN A 54 -9.81 -7.41 -11.72
CA GLN A 54 -8.92 -7.68 -12.85
C GLN A 54 -7.89 -8.77 -12.56
N ALA A 55 -7.80 -9.25 -11.33
CA ALA A 55 -6.90 -10.34 -10.99
C ALA A 55 -7.39 -11.65 -11.60
N ALA A 56 -6.45 -12.53 -11.98
CA ALA A 56 -6.78 -13.85 -12.54
C ALA A 56 -7.65 -14.66 -11.59
N GLU A 57 -7.36 -14.54 -10.27
CA GLU A 57 -8.18 -15.10 -9.20
C GLU A 57 -8.61 -13.93 -8.35
N PRO A 58 -9.89 -13.46 -8.46
CA PRO A 58 -10.31 -12.19 -7.85
C PRO A 58 -10.05 -12.06 -6.36
N ASP A 59 -10.13 -13.15 -5.61
CA ASP A 59 -9.92 -13.11 -4.18
C ASP A 59 -8.45 -13.24 -3.76
N SER A 60 -7.54 -13.48 -4.73
CA SER A 60 -6.11 -13.65 -4.43
C SER A 60 -5.41 -12.32 -4.21
N ILE A 61 -5.92 -11.24 -4.77
CA ILE A 61 -5.35 -9.90 -4.68
C ILE A 61 -6.40 -8.94 -4.15
N ARG A 62 -6.00 -8.10 -3.20
CA ARG A 62 -6.89 -7.12 -2.58
C ARG A 62 -6.23 -5.74 -2.56
N ASP A 63 -7.06 -4.71 -2.59
CA ASP A 63 -6.65 -3.32 -2.43
C ASP A 63 -7.19 -2.79 -1.11
N PHE A 64 -6.29 -2.35 -0.24
CA PHE A 64 -6.65 -1.66 0.99
C PHE A 64 -6.48 -0.16 0.78
N ILE A 65 -7.56 0.59 0.99
CA ILE A 65 -7.55 2.03 0.79
C ILE A 65 -7.56 2.70 2.16
N SER A 66 -6.56 3.53 2.41
CA SER A 66 -6.42 4.25 3.67
C SER A 66 -6.07 5.70 3.35
N SER A 67 -6.98 6.61 3.67
CA SER A 67 -6.81 8.03 3.35
C SER A 67 -6.54 8.19 1.86
N LYS A 68 -5.39 8.69 1.46
CA LYS A 68 -5.00 8.88 0.06
C LYS A 68 -4.20 7.73 -0.51
N SER A 69 -3.90 6.71 0.30
CA SER A 69 -3.02 5.61 -0.10
C SER A 69 -3.81 4.39 -0.50
N ILE A 70 -3.30 3.67 -1.51
CA ILE A 70 -3.83 2.39 -1.95
C ILE A 70 -2.72 1.37 -1.80
N VAL A 71 -2.99 0.28 -1.07
CA VAL A 71 -2.04 -0.80 -0.83
C VAL A 71 -2.58 -2.06 -1.47
N ARG A 72 -1.90 -2.55 -2.50
CA ARG A 72 -2.26 -3.82 -3.16
C ARG A 72 -1.46 -4.94 -2.53
N TYR A 73 -2.15 -5.99 -2.10
CA TYR A 73 -1.51 -7.10 -1.40
C TYR A 73 -2.17 -8.43 -1.77
N ALA A 74 -1.46 -9.51 -1.45
CA ALA A 74 -1.95 -10.88 -1.63
C ALA A 74 -1.61 -11.70 -0.40
N VAL A 75 -2.49 -12.62 -0.03
CA VAL A 75 -2.21 -13.62 1.00
C VAL A 75 -1.72 -14.88 0.31
N ARG A 76 -0.52 -15.34 0.66
CA ARG A 76 0.10 -16.53 0.09
C ARG A 76 0.58 -17.42 1.23
N GLY A 77 -0.19 -18.47 1.50
CA GLY A 77 0.09 -19.36 2.63
C GLY A 77 0.00 -18.58 3.94
N THR A 78 1.09 -18.52 4.69
CA THR A 78 1.17 -17.80 5.96
C THR A 78 1.76 -16.41 5.82
N ALA A 79 1.97 -15.95 4.58
CA ALA A 79 2.55 -14.63 4.32
C ALA A 79 1.52 -13.68 3.72
N LEU A 80 1.55 -12.42 4.15
CA LEU A 80 0.84 -11.33 3.52
C LEU A 80 1.87 -10.52 2.76
N VAL A 81 1.76 -10.51 1.43
CA VAL A 81 2.75 -9.89 0.54
C VAL A 81 2.21 -8.57 0.02
N ILE A 82 2.92 -7.49 0.32
CA ILE A 82 2.58 -6.16 -0.23
C ILE A 82 3.18 -6.09 -1.63
N LEU A 83 2.31 -5.94 -2.63
CA LEU A 83 2.70 -5.98 -4.03
C LEU A 83 3.03 -4.58 -4.56
N ARG A 84 2.17 -3.60 -4.31
CA ARG A 84 2.32 -2.23 -4.77
C ARG A 84 1.70 -1.25 -3.77
N ILE A 85 2.22 -0.02 -3.75
CA ILE A 85 1.67 1.07 -2.93
C ILE A 85 1.72 2.36 -3.77
N TRP A 86 0.61 3.12 -3.77
CA TRP A 86 0.57 4.43 -4.43
C TRP A 86 -0.45 5.34 -3.75
N ARG A 87 -0.51 6.60 -4.16
CA ARG A 87 -1.46 7.58 -3.61
C ARG A 87 -2.32 8.13 -4.74
N HIS A 88 -3.56 8.46 -4.42
CA HIS A 88 -4.51 9.04 -5.37
C HIS A 88 -3.99 10.36 -5.94
N ASP A 89 -3.45 11.25 -5.11
CA ASP A 89 -2.94 12.54 -5.56
C ASP A 89 -1.71 12.40 -6.45
N GLU A 90 -0.90 11.36 -6.23
CA GLU A 90 0.22 11.02 -7.10
C GLU A 90 -0.28 10.60 -8.48
N ILE A 91 -1.31 9.77 -8.53
CA ILE A 91 -1.91 9.31 -9.78
C ILE A 91 -2.53 10.48 -10.55
N SER A 92 -3.26 11.35 -9.85
CA SER A 92 -3.89 12.52 -10.45
C SER A 92 -2.86 13.44 -11.12
N ARG A 93 -1.71 13.62 -10.49
CA ARG A 93 -0.64 14.45 -11.04
C ARG A 93 0.03 13.77 -12.24
N GLY A 94 0.15 12.47 -12.20
CA GLY A 94 0.74 11.69 -13.29
C GLY A 94 -0.11 11.65 -14.54
N SER A 95 -1.41 11.91 -14.44
CA SER A 95 -2.33 11.88 -15.58
C SER A 95 -2.37 13.20 -16.35
N THR A 96 -1.70 14.22 -15.87
CA THR A 96 -1.59 15.50 -16.58
C THR A 96 -0.27 15.59 -17.32
#